data_bf4ca76a7e08fa112c10cf227928ac40
#
_entry.id   bf4ca76a7e08fa112c10cf227928ac40
#
_cell.length_a   1.000
_cell.length_b   1.000
_cell.length_c   1.000
_cell.angle_alpha   90.00
_cell.angle_beta   90.00
_cell.angle_gamma   90.00
#
_symmetry.space_group_name_H-M   'P 1'
#
loop_
_entity.id
_entity.type
_entity.pdbx_description
1 polymer ?
#
loop_
_entity_poly.entity_id
_entity_poly.type
_entity_poly.pdbx_seq_one_letter_code
_entity_poly.pdbx_strand_id
1 'polypeptide(L)'
;MPVDHTTIYRWVQKYAPELDKQTRWYRQVPDWQARSWRVDETYIRVGGRWCYLYRAITAGGQTLDFYLSPKRNVAAAKCFRAKALKSNASAGYLRVINADKAPSLARAIVELKSEGICPPTVEHRQVKYLNNILEGDHGRLKRILGPKGAFKNRTSAYRTLKGMEAMHSLWKGQGAMFAYGQPNPDAVIVNRVFETA
;
A
#
# COMPACT_ATOMS: atom_id res chain seq x y z
N MET A 1 21.79 20.08 14.22
CA MET A 1 22.77 19.84 13.17
C MET A 1 22.04 19.81 11.82
N PRO A 2 22.37 20.68 10.86
CA PRO A 2 21.73 20.64 9.55
C PRO A 2 22.15 19.36 8.82
N VAL A 3 21.18 18.61 8.31
CA VAL A 3 21.41 17.38 7.57
C VAL A 3 21.17 17.66 6.09
N ASP A 4 22.12 17.29 5.24
CA ASP A 4 22.00 17.45 3.79
C ASP A 4 20.95 16.50 3.19
N HIS A 5 20.27 16.96 2.13
CA HIS A 5 19.22 16.19 1.44
C HIS A 5 19.72 14.85 0.87
N THR A 6 20.99 14.75 0.47
CA THR A 6 21.58 13.49 0.00
C THR A 6 21.73 12.48 1.13
N THR A 7 22.03 12.93 2.34
CA THR A 7 22.08 12.09 3.55
C THR A 7 20.69 11.57 3.88
N ILE A 8 19.67 12.42 3.86
CA ILE A 8 18.27 12.01 4.05
C ILE A 8 17.87 10.96 2.99
N TYR A 9 18.20 11.22 1.72
CA TYR A 9 17.93 10.25 0.65
C TYR A 9 18.60 8.89 0.93
N ARG A 10 19.87 8.86 1.34
CA ARG A 10 20.59 7.63 1.69
C ARG A 10 19.92 6.89 2.86
N TRP A 11 19.48 7.62 3.87
CA TRP A 11 18.75 7.04 5.01
C TRP A 11 17.41 6.44 4.56
N VAL A 12 16.65 7.12 3.74
CA VAL A 12 15.41 6.58 3.18
C VAL A 12 15.68 5.30 2.40
N GLN A 13 16.73 5.28 1.55
CA GLN A 13 17.06 4.07 0.79
C GLN A 13 17.51 2.90 1.67
N LYS A 14 18.15 3.17 2.78
CA LYS A 14 18.63 2.16 3.73
C LYS A 14 17.52 1.67 4.65
N TYR A 15 16.83 2.59 5.31
CA TYR A 15 15.95 2.28 6.44
C TYR A 15 14.47 2.10 6.06
N ALA A 16 13.99 2.68 4.95
CA ALA A 16 12.59 2.55 4.58
C ALA A 16 12.12 1.11 4.33
N PRO A 17 12.90 0.22 3.68
CA PRO A 17 12.54 -1.19 3.58
C PRO A 17 12.50 -1.91 4.92
N GLU A 18 13.40 -1.56 5.83
CA GLU A 18 13.45 -2.13 7.16
C GLU A 18 12.27 -1.64 8.01
N LEU A 19 11.97 -0.35 7.97
CA LEU A 19 10.79 0.22 8.60
C LEU A 19 9.51 -0.50 8.14
N ASP A 20 9.33 -0.72 6.83
CA ASP A 20 8.19 -1.46 6.30
C ASP A 20 8.13 -2.89 6.88
N LYS A 21 9.25 -3.58 6.91
CA LYS A 21 9.33 -4.96 7.42
C LYS A 21 9.00 -5.03 8.91
N GLN A 22 9.66 -4.22 9.72
CA GLN A 22 9.53 -4.23 11.18
C GLN A 22 8.16 -3.73 11.66
N THR A 23 7.60 -2.73 11.00
CA THR A 23 6.29 -2.20 11.38
C THR A 23 5.11 -3.01 10.84
N ARG A 24 5.33 -4.02 10.02
CA ARG A 24 4.25 -4.79 9.37
C ARG A 24 3.32 -5.45 10.38
N TRP A 25 3.86 -5.99 11.46
CA TRP A 25 3.07 -6.58 12.55
C TRP A 25 2.11 -5.55 13.18
N TYR A 26 2.61 -4.36 13.48
CA TYR A 26 1.82 -3.31 14.11
C TYR A 26 0.72 -2.75 13.20
N ARG A 27 0.87 -2.88 11.87
CA ARG A 27 -0.05 -2.32 10.87
C ARG A 27 -1.11 -3.30 10.39
N GLN A 28 -1.27 -4.44 11.07
CA GLN A 28 -2.30 -5.41 10.71
C GLN A 28 -3.69 -4.81 10.86
N VAL A 29 -4.55 -5.13 9.91
CA VAL A 29 -5.93 -4.67 9.90
C VAL A 29 -6.81 -5.71 10.58
N PRO A 30 -7.64 -5.33 11.55
CA PRO A 30 -8.58 -6.24 12.18
C PRO A 30 -9.56 -6.86 11.19
N ASP A 31 -9.97 -8.10 11.44
CA ASP A 31 -10.84 -8.89 10.56
C ASP A 31 -12.14 -8.19 10.19
N TRP A 32 -12.77 -7.51 11.14
CA TRP A 32 -14.01 -6.78 10.93
C TRP A 32 -13.86 -5.57 10.01
N GLN A 33 -12.66 -5.00 9.87
CA GLN A 33 -12.35 -3.91 8.94
C GLN A 33 -11.87 -4.43 7.56
N ALA A 34 -11.39 -5.66 7.50
CA ALA A 34 -10.84 -6.26 6.29
C ALA A 34 -11.90 -6.85 5.33
N ARG A 35 -13.18 -6.76 5.66
CA ARG A 35 -14.26 -7.39 4.87
C ARG A 35 -14.47 -6.75 3.50
N SER A 36 -14.16 -5.48 3.34
CA SER A 36 -14.35 -4.74 2.09
C SER A 36 -13.07 -4.00 1.72
N TRP A 37 -12.52 -4.33 0.57
CA TRP A 37 -11.33 -3.69 0.03
C TRP A 37 -11.70 -2.72 -1.08
N ARG A 38 -10.93 -1.65 -1.18
CA ARG A 38 -10.90 -0.74 -2.32
C ARG A 38 -9.55 -0.86 -2.99
N VAL A 39 -9.57 -1.13 -4.28
CA VAL A 39 -8.37 -1.32 -5.09
C VAL A 39 -8.38 -0.33 -6.23
N ASP A 40 -7.28 0.37 -6.37
CA ASP A 40 -7.12 1.34 -7.45
C ASP A 40 -5.67 1.37 -7.93
N GLU A 41 -5.47 1.97 -9.09
CA GLU A 41 -4.15 2.18 -9.67
C GLU A 41 -3.90 3.68 -9.88
N THR A 42 -2.68 4.09 -9.63
CA THR A 42 -2.18 5.41 -10.03
C THR A 42 -0.86 5.23 -10.75
N TYR A 43 -0.35 6.29 -11.34
CA TYR A 43 0.92 6.23 -12.06
C TYR A 43 1.93 7.19 -11.46
N ILE A 44 3.20 6.77 -11.50
CA ILE A 44 4.36 7.56 -11.08
C ILE A 44 5.45 7.47 -12.15
N ARG A 45 6.30 8.47 -12.22
CA ARG A 45 7.38 8.51 -13.19
C ARG A 45 8.68 7.96 -12.58
N VAL A 46 9.29 6.98 -13.24
CA VAL A 46 10.52 6.33 -12.77
C VAL A 46 11.49 6.20 -13.94
N GLY A 47 12.66 6.84 -13.86
CA GLY A 47 13.63 6.83 -14.95
C GLY A 47 13.06 7.35 -16.27
N GLY A 48 12.23 8.39 -16.21
CA GLY A 48 11.57 8.95 -17.40
C GLY A 48 10.38 8.15 -17.95
N ARG A 49 10.09 6.95 -17.41
CA ARG A 49 9.01 6.07 -17.86
C ARG A 49 7.87 6.01 -16.85
N TRP A 50 6.64 5.82 -17.33
CA TRP A 50 5.48 5.60 -16.46
C TRP A 50 5.52 4.21 -15.85
N CYS A 51 5.36 4.16 -14.53
CA CYS A 51 5.12 2.95 -13.75
C CYS A 51 3.76 3.06 -13.05
N TYR A 52 3.12 1.93 -12.84
CA TYR A 52 1.78 1.84 -12.27
C TYR A 52 1.89 1.36 -10.83
N LEU A 53 1.34 2.15 -9.93
CA LEU A 53 1.27 1.87 -8.51
C LEU A 53 -0.15 1.40 -8.18
N TYR A 54 -0.28 0.10 -7.93
CA TYR A 54 -1.50 -0.51 -7.43
C TYR A 54 -1.53 -0.39 -5.90
N ARG A 55 -2.68 -0.04 -5.35
CA ARG A 55 -2.87 0.08 -3.90
C ARG A 55 -4.18 -0.57 -3.49
N ALA A 56 -4.18 -1.18 -2.30
CA ALA A 56 -5.37 -1.69 -1.65
C ALA A 56 -5.52 -1.04 -0.27
N ILE A 57 -6.73 -0.60 0.03
CA ILE A 57 -7.12 -0.11 1.35
C ILE A 57 -8.43 -0.76 1.77
N THR A 58 -8.71 -0.74 3.06
CA THR A 58 -10.02 -1.13 3.57
C THR A 58 -11.09 -0.08 3.25
N ALA A 59 -12.36 -0.40 3.48
CA ALA A 59 -13.44 0.58 3.41
C ALA A 59 -13.22 1.77 4.36
N GLY A 60 -12.56 1.54 5.51
CA GLY A 60 -12.19 2.58 6.49
C GLY A 60 -10.92 3.36 6.14
N GLY A 61 -10.27 3.06 5.01
CA GLY A 61 -9.09 3.80 4.54
C GLY A 61 -7.75 3.26 5.02
N GLN A 62 -7.71 2.17 5.82
CA GLN A 62 -6.44 1.57 6.27
C GLN A 62 -5.71 0.94 5.09
N THR A 63 -4.40 1.14 5.05
CA THR A 63 -3.53 0.58 4.01
C THR A 63 -3.37 -0.93 4.21
N LEU A 64 -3.64 -1.70 3.17
CA LEU A 64 -3.45 -3.15 3.14
C LEU A 64 -2.13 -3.52 2.48
N ASP A 65 -1.96 -3.11 1.23
CA ASP A 65 -0.73 -3.39 0.47
C ASP A 65 -0.61 -2.48 -0.76
N PHE A 66 0.60 -2.47 -1.35
CA PHE A 66 0.86 -1.80 -2.62
C PHE A 66 1.78 -2.64 -3.52
N TYR A 67 1.75 -2.34 -4.82
CA TYR A 67 2.61 -2.98 -5.82
C TYR A 67 2.99 -2.02 -6.93
N LEU A 68 4.27 -1.96 -7.27
CA LEU A 68 4.80 -1.11 -8.34
C LEU A 68 5.14 -1.96 -9.56
N SER A 69 4.45 -1.72 -10.66
CA SER A 69 4.66 -2.41 -11.94
C SER A 69 5.09 -1.46 -13.06
N PRO A 70 5.99 -1.88 -13.96
CA PRO A 70 6.28 -1.13 -15.18
C PRO A 70 5.17 -1.27 -16.24
N LYS A 71 4.26 -2.22 -16.07
CA LYS A 71 3.20 -2.52 -17.03
C LYS A 71 1.82 -2.40 -16.41
N ARG A 72 0.86 -1.92 -17.21
CA ARG A 72 -0.56 -1.89 -16.90
C ARG A 72 -1.25 -3.04 -17.63
N ASN A 73 -1.23 -4.21 -17.03
CA ASN A 73 -1.84 -5.40 -17.64
C ASN A 73 -2.44 -6.32 -16.57
N VAL A 74 -3.17 -7.34 -17.04
CA VAL A 74 -3.83 -8.34 -16.18
C VAL A 74 -2.82 -9.04 -15.27
N ALA A 75 -1.65 -9.39 -15.79
CA ALA A 75 -0.61 -10.06 -15.01
C ALA A 75 -0.13 -9.22 -13.83
N ALA A 76 0.08 -7.90 -14.01
CA ALA A 76 0.45 -6.99 -12.93
C ALA A 76 -0.67 -6.86 -11.88
N ALA A 77 -1.91 -6.70 -12.33
CA ALA A 77 -3.07 -6.64 -11.44
C ALA A 77 -3.25 -7.95 -10.64
N LYS A 78 -3.01 -9.09 -11.27
CA LYS A 78 -3.05 -10.42 -10.65
C LYS A 78 -1.93 -10.58 -9.61
N CYS A 79 -0.68 -10.26 -9.97
CA CYS A 79 0.46 -10.30 -9.02
C CYS A 79 0.21 -9.43 -7.79
N PHE A 80 -0.32 -8.21 -8.00
CA PHE A 80 -0.66 -7.33 -6.89
C PHE A 80 -1.70 -7.95 -5.96
N ARG A 81 -2.81 -8.46 -6.50
CA ARG A 81 -3.89 -9.02 -5.69
C ARG A 81 -3.51 -10.30 -4.99
N ALA A 82 -2.79 -11.20 -5.67
CA ALA A 82 -2.24 -12.38 -5.03
C ALA A 82 -1.32 -12.02 -3.85
N LYS A 83 -0.48 -10.99 -4.04
CA LYS A 83 0.35 -10.46 -2.96
C LYS A 83 -0.50 -9.91 -1.82
N ALA A 84 -1.47 -9.05 -2.10
CA ALA A 84 -2.33 -8.45 -1.08
C ALA A 84 -3.14 -9.49 -0.30
N LEU A 85 -3.67 -10.52 -0.96
CA LEU A 85 -4.37 -11.63 -0.32
C LEU A 85 -3.44 -12.45 0.58
N LYS A 86 -2.21 -12.73 0.14
CA LYS A 86 -1.23 -13.50 0.92
C LYS A 86 -0.65 -12.72 2.10
N SER A 87 -0.47 -11.39 1.96
CA SER A 87 0.16 -10.56 2.98
C SER A 87 -0.78 -10.15 4.12
N ASN A 88 -2.10 -10.32 3.94
CA ASN A 88 -3.08 -9.94 4.95
C ASN A 88 -3.71 -11.20 5.57
N ALA A 89 -3.44 -11.44 6.86
CA ALA A 89 -4.00 -12.57 7.59
C ALA A 89 -5.53 -12.57 7.57
N SER A 90 -6.14 -11.38 7.54
CA SER A 90 -7.60 -11.18 7.48
C SER A 90 -8.21 -11.36 6.10
N ALA A 91 -7.45 -11.81 5.09
CA ALA A 91 -7.99 -12.01 3.73
C ALA A 91 -9.08 -13.09 3.68
N GLY A 92 -9.09 -14.05 4.60
CA GLY A 92 -10.15 -15.06 4.73
C GLY A 92 -11.54 -14.48 5.05
N TYR A 93 -11.60 -13.27 5.61
CA TYR A 93 -12.84 -12.55 5.91
C TYR A 93 -13.29 -11.60 4.80
N LEU A 94 -12.53 -11.50 3.72
CA LEU A 94 -12.83 -10.64 2.59
C LEU A 94 -14.14 -11.07 1.93
N ARG A 95 -15.05 -10.13 1.74
CA ARG A 95 -16.36 -10.34 1.08
C ARG A 95 -16.50 -9.55 -0.21
N VAL A 96 -15.93 -8.34 -0.26
CA VAL A 96 -16.12 -7.43 -1.38
C VAL A 96 -14.80 -6.79 -1.78
N ILE A 97 -14.53 -6.76 -3.07
CA ILE A 97 -13.46 -5.94 -3.67
C ILE A 97 -14.12 -4.90 -4.55
N ASN A 98 -13.96 -3.63 -4.18
CA ASN A 98 -14.38 -2.50 -4.99
C ASN A 98 -13.19 -2.05 -5.84
N ALA A 99 -13.37 -1.93 -7.13
CA ALA A 99 -12.34 -1.46 -8.05
C ALA A 99 -12.95 -0.54 -9.10
N ASP A 100 -12.11 0.25 -9.76
CA ASP A 100 -12.53 0.98 -10.95
C ASP A 100 -12.92 0.00 -12.08
N LYS A 101 -13.62 0.51 -13.09
CA LYS A 101 -14.09 -0.24 -14.27
C LYS A 101 -12.96 -0.72 -15.20
N ALA A 102 -11.70 -0.69 -14.74
CA ALA A 102 -10.55 -1.16 -15.53
C ALA A 102 -10.68 -2.66 -15.85
N PRO A 103 -10.75 -3.06 -17.14
CA PRO A 103 -10.95 -4.47 -17.52
C PRO A 103 -9.85 -5.40 -16.99
N SER A 104 -8.61 -4.90 -16.86
CA SER A 104 -7.48 -5.65 -16.31
C SER A 104 -7.71 -6.07 -14.85
N LEU A 105 -8.36 -5.22 -14.07
CA LEU A 105 -8.67 -5.51 -12.67
C LEU A 105 -9.78 -6.56 -12.55
N ALA A 106 -10.82 -6.47 -13.37
CA ALA A 106 -11.90 -7.44 -13.39
C ALA A 106 -11.40 -8.83 -13.79
N ARG A 107 -10.63 -8.90 -14.87
CA ARG A 107 -10.07 -10.15 -15.40
C ARG A 107 -9.12 -10.82 -14.41
N ALA A 108 -8.29 -10.05 -13.72
CA ALA A 108 -7.39 -10.57 -12.69
C ALA A 108 -8.15 -11.24 -11.52
N ILE A 109 -9.31 -10.73 -11.11
CA ILE A 109 -10.12 -11.37 -10.06
C ILE A 109 -10.68 -12.71 -10.54
N VAL A 110 -11.19 -12.77 -11.76
CA VAL A 110 -11.74 -14.01 -12.33
C VAL A 110 -10.66 -15.10 -12.36
N GLU A 111 -9.46 -14.76 -12.83
CA GLU A 111 -8.33 -15.69 -12.87
C GLU A 111 -7.89 -16.14 -11.46
N LEU A 112 -7.83 -15.24 -10.48
CA LEU A 112 -7.48 -15.58 -9.10
C LEU A 112 -8.53 -16.47 -8.42
N LYS A 113 -9.80 -16.33 -8.77
CA LYS A 113 -10.86 -17.24 -8.29
C LYS A 113 -10.73 -18.62 -8.90
N SER A 114 -10.47 -18.72 -10.20
CA SER A 114 -10.26 -20.01 -10.88
C SER A 114 -9.01 -20.75 -10.37
N GLU A 115 -8.00 -20.01 -9.89
CA GLU A 115 -6.78 -20.59 -9.30
C GLU A 115 -6.91 -20.89 -7.78
N GLY A 116 -8.06 -20.61 -7.18
CA GLY A 116 -8.30 -20.85 -5.74
C GLY A 116 -7.54 -19.88 -4.80
N ILE A 117 -6.90 -18.83 -5.35
CA ILE A 117 -6.18 -17.81 -4.55
C ILE A 117 -7.15 -16.80 -3.93
N CYS A 118 -8.21 -16.45 -4.66
CA CYS A 118 -9.29 -15.62 -4.17
C CYS A 118 -10.52 -16.49 -3.89
N PRO A 119 -11.13 -16.40 -2.70
CA PRO A 119 -12.35 -17.16 -2.42
C PRO A 119 -13.46 -16.88 -3.46
N PRO A 120 -14.18 -17.88 -3.93
CA PRO A 120 -15.23 -17.72 -4.94
C PRO A 120 -16.38 -16.83 -4.45
N THR A 121 -16.59 -16.78 -3.13
CA THR A 121 -17.62 -15.97 -2.46
C THR A 121 -17.34 -14.48 -2.48
N VAL A 122 -16.13 -14.05 -2.79
CA VAL A 122 -15.77 -12.62 -2.83
C VAL A 122 -16.47 -11.94 -4.00
N GLU A 123 -17.29 -10.95 -3.69
CA GLU A 123 -17.98 -10.15 -4.70
C GLU A 123 -17.01 -9.09 -5.30
N HIS A 124 -17.01 -8.94 -6.60
CA HIS A 124 -16.30 -7.85 -7.28
C HIS A 124 -17.29 -6.77 -7.70
N ARG A 125 -17.16 -5.57 -7.13
CA ARG A 125 -17.98 -4.41 -7.46
C ARG A 125 -17.18 -3.40 -8.26
N GLN A 126 -17.70 -3.02 -9.41
CA GLN A 126 -17.12 -1.99 -10.27
C GLN A 126 -17.88 -0.67 -10.04
N VAL A 127 -17.45 0.12 -9.06
CA VAL A 127 -18.15 1.35 -8.67
C VAL A 127 -17.20 2.54 -8.73
N LYS A 128 -17.47 3.48 -9.63
CA LYS A 128 -16.64 4.66 -9.87
C LYS A 128 -16.49 5.57 -8.64
N TYR A 129 -17.54 5.74 -7.85
CA TYR A 129 -17.59 6.75 -6.78
C TYR A 129 -17.11 6.26 -5.40
N LEU A 130 -16.80 4.98 -5.23
CA LEU A 130 -16.32 4.45 -3.95
C LEU A 130 -14.81 4.65 -3.74
N ASN A 131 -14.10 5.16 -4.74
CA ASN A 131 -12.64 5.33 -4.69
C ASN A 131 -12.18 6.72 -4.21
N ASN A 132 -13.09 7.63 -3.84
CA ASN A 132 -12.74 8.99 -3.39
C ASN A 132 -11.70 9.01 -2.25
N ILE A 133 -11.79 8.04 -1.31
CA ILE A 133 -10.80 7.91 -0.22
C ILE A 133 -9.42 7.52 -0.79
N LEU A 134 -9.37 6.59 -1.74
CA LEU A 134 -8.14 6.22 -2.44
C LEU A 134 -7.59 7.36 -3.30
N GLU A 135 -8.47 8.11 -3.97
CA GLU A 135 -8.08 9.29 -4.75
C GLU A 135 -7.44 10.36 -3.85
N GLY A 136 -7.98 10.58 -2.66
CA GLY A 136 -7.39 11.45 -1.65
C GLY A 136 -6.00 10.97 -1.20
N ASP A 137 -5.85 9.67 -0.98
CA ASP A 137 -4.57 9.04 -0.66
C ASP A 137 -3.56 9.14 -1.82
N HIS A 138 -4.01 8.94 -3.05
CA HIS A 138 -3.18 9.14 -4.25
C HIS A 138 -2.76 10.59 -4.42
N GLY A 139 -3.66 11.54 -4.15
CA GLY A 139 -3.37 12.97 -4.19
C GLY A 139 -2.28 13.35 -3.18
N ARG A 140 -2.34 12.83 -1.97
CA ARG A 140 -1.31 13.03 -0.93
C ARG A 140 0.04 12.46 -1.37
N LEU A 141 0.06 11.23 -1.87
CA LEU A 141 1.27 10.58 -2.39
C LEU A 141 1.89 11.39 -3.54
N LYS A 142 1.08 11.80 -4.52
CA LYS A 142 1.54 12.62 -5.66
C LYS A 142 2.09 13.97 -5.23
N ARG A 143 1.53 14.58 -4.18
CA ARG A 143 2.03 15.85 -3.62
C ARG A 143 3.43 15.70 -3.04
N ILE A 144 3.68 14.59 -2.32
CA ILE A 144 5.00 14.30 -1.75
C ILE A 144 6.02 13.97 -2.86
N LEU A 145 5.62 13.18 -3.85
CA LEU A 145 6.49 12.79 -4.96
C LEU A 145 6.77 13.93 -5.96
N GLY A 146 5.91 14.95 -5.96
CA GLY A 146 6.00 16.09 -6.87
C GLY A 146 5.69 15.76 -8.34
N PRO A 147 5.47 16.79 -9.18
CA PRO A 147 5.03 16.61 -10.57
C PRO A 147 6.12 16.04 -11.50
N LYS A 148 7.37 16.17 -11.15
CA LYS A 148 8.51 15.75 -11.99
C LYS A 148 8.93 14.30 -11.83
N GLY A 149 8.28 13.55 -10.90
CA GLY A 149 8.54 12.13 -10.68
C GLY A 149 10.02 11.85 -10.49
N ALA A 150 10.52 12.04 -9.27
CA ALA A 150 11.94 12.14 -8.95
C ALA A 150 12.71 10.81 -8.87
N PHE A 151 12.12 9.70 -9.23
CA PHE A 151 12.81 8.42 -9.09
C PHE A 151 13.70 8.12 -10.31
N LYS A 152 15.00 7.93 -10.07
CA LYS A 152 15.95 7.55 -11.11
C LYS A 152 15.77 6.10 -11.58
N ASN A 153 15.45 5.19 -10.66
CA ASN A 153 15.28 3.77 -10.95
C ASN A 153 14.19 3.13 -10.09
N ARG A 154 13.75 1.93 -10.49
CA ARG A 154 12.65 1.20 -9.84
C ARG A 154 12.97 0.77 -8.41
N THR A 155 14.22 0.40 -8.15
CA THR A 155 14.63 -0.04 -6.81
C THR A 155 14.51 1.10 -5.81
N SER A 156 15.01 2.29 -6.17
CA SER A 156 14.89 3.46 -5.30
C SER A 156 13.44 3.90 -5.12
N ALA A 157 12.64 3.87 -6.19
CA ALA A 157 11.21 4.13 -6.11
C ALA A 157 10.51 3.18 -5.14
N TYR A 158 10.74 1.89 -5.30
CA TYR A 158 10.11 0.87 -4.46
C TYR A 158 10.52 0.99 -2.98
N ARG A 159 11.80 1.22 -2.69
CA ARG A 159 12.29 1.44 -1.32
C ARG A 159 11.65 2.67 -0.67
N THR A 160 11.61 3.80 -1.39
CA THR A 160 10.97 5.02 -0.88
C THR A 160 9.48 4.80 -0.64
N LEU A 161 8.77 4.17 -1.58
CA LEU A 161 7.34 3.86 -1.44
C LEU A 161 7.06 2.97 -0.23
N LYS A 162 7.92 2.01 0.06
CA LYS A 162 7.79 1.18 1.28
C LYS A 162 7.77 2.02 2.55
N GLY A 163 8.74 2.93 2.70
CA GLY A 163 8.78 3.82 3.86
C GLY A 163 7.58 4.77 3.92
N MET A 164 7.20 5.34 2.77
CA MET A 164 6.03 6.23 2.69
C MET A 164 4.73 5.51 3.09
N GLU A 165 4.49 4.30 2.58
CA GLU A 165 3.29 3.53 2.92
C GLU A 165 3.32 3.06 4.38
N ALA A 166 4.49 2.70 4.91
CA ALA A 166 4.64 2.36 6.32
C ALA A 166 4.28 3.55 7.23
N MET A 167 4.90 4.70 7.03
CA MET A 167 4.60 5.91 7.80
C MET A 167 3.15 6.36 7.61
N HIS A 168 2.64 6.32 6.38
CA HIS A 168 1.26 6.70 6.09
C HIS A 168 0.24 5.80 6.81
N SER A 169 0.53 4.50 6.92
CA SER A 169 -0.30 3.56 7.68
C SER A 169 -0.31 3.91 9.17
N LEU A 170 0.85 4.20 9.74
CA LEU A 170 0.97 4.59 11.16
C LEU A 170 0.23 5.91 11.43
N TRP A 171 0.35 6.91 10.56
CA TRP A 171 -0.38 8.19 10.68
C TRP A 171 -1.90 8.04 10.55
N LYS A 172 -2.38 7.01 9.87
CA LYS A 172 -3.79 6.63 9.84
C LYS A 172 -4.26 5.92 11.12
N GLY A 173 -3.37 5.77 12.09
CA GLY A 173 -3.67 5.09 13.35
C GLY A 173 -3.57 3.56 13.28
N GLN A 174 -3.07 2.99 12.18
CA GLN A 174 -2.77 1.56 12.15
C GLN A 174 -1.65 1.27 13.14
N GLY A 175 -1.93 0.43 14.12
CA GLY A 175 -0.99 0.14 15.22
C GLY A 175 -1.17 1.02 16.46
N ALA A 176 -2.03 2.01 16.47
CA ALA A 176 -2.23 2.89 17.64
C ALA A 176 -2.56 2.12 18.93
N MET A 177 -3.19 0.95 18.82
CA MET A 177 -3.46 0.07 19.97
C MET A 177 -2.20 -0.40 20.70
N PHE A 178 -1.05 -0.52 20.00
CA PHE A 178 0.23 -0.93 20.58
C PHE A 178 0.97 0.21 21.30
N ALA A 179 0.50 1.45 21.13
CA ALA A 179 1.01 2.65 21.79
C ALA A 179 -0.13 3.46 22.41
N TYR A 180 -1.15 2.77 22.93
CA TYR A 180 -2.33 3.38 23.54
C TYR A 180 -1.93 4.33 24.68
N GLY A 181 -2.57 5.50 24.75
CA GLY A 181 -2.28 6.53 25.75
C GLY A 181 -1.00 7.34 25.53
N GLN A 182 -0.21 7.04 24.50
CA GLN A 182 0.98 7.81 24.17
C GLN A 182 0.64 9.01 23.26
N PRO A 183 1.29 10.17 23.43
CA PRO A 183 0.99 11.37 22.66
C PRO A 183 1.33 11.23 21.15
N ASN A 184 2.33 10.41 20.81
CA ASN A 184 2.80 10.18 19.44
C ASN A 184 2.96 8.67 19.19
N PRO A 185 1.86 7.93 18.98
CA PRO A 185 1.89 6.47 18.88
C PRO A 185 2.74 5.95 17.72
N ASP A 186 2.80 6.66 16.60
CA ASP A 186 3.63 6.35 15.44
C ASP A 186 5.12 6.44 15.78
N ALA A 187 5.56 7.49 16.47
CA ALA A 187 6.94 7.64 16.91
C ALA A 187 7.34 6.55 17.91
N VAL A 188 6.45 6.21 18.84
CA VAL A 188 6.69 5.12 19.83
C VAL A 188 6.89 3.79 19.11
N ILE A 189 6.05 3.47 18.12
CA ILE A 189 6.18 2.23 17.34
C ILE A 189 7.51 2.22 16.57
N VAL A 190 7.85 3.33 15.90
CA VAL A 190 9.10 3.43 15.14
C VAL A 190 10.31 3.27 16.06
N ASN A 191 10.34 3.91 17.21
CA ASN A 191 11.43 3.76 18.18
C ASN A 191 11.58 2.30 18.62
N ARG A 192 10.49 1.65 19.05
CA ARG A 192 10.52 0.24 19.48
C ARG A 192 11.12 -0.70 18.44
N VAL A 193 10.79 -0.53 17.15
CA VAL A 193 11.28 -1.43 16.11
C VAL A 193 12.75 -1.20 15.76
N PHE A 194 13.32 -0.04 16.09
CA PHE A 194 14.75 0.25 15.88
C PHE A 194 15.59 0.12 17.14
N GLU A 195 15.01 0.14 18.35
CA GLU A 195 15.69 -0.16 19.60
C GLU A 195 15.95 -1.65 19.82
N THR A 196 15.12 -2.50 19.21
CA THR A 196 15.20 -3.97 19.30
C THR A 196 16.00 -4.61 18.16
N ALA A 197 16.53 -3.82 17.24
CA ALA A 197 17.34 -4.25 16.10
C ALA A 197 18.83 -4.00 16.33
#